data_e428d2762fd9d3efacd4a933e27fca46
#
_entry.id   e428d2762fd9d3efacd4a933e27fca46
#
_cell.length_a   1.000
_cell.length_b   1.000
_cell.length_c   1.000
_cell.angle_alpha   90.00
_cell.angle_beta   90.00
_cell.angle_gamma   90.00
#
_symmetry.space_group_name_H-M   'P 1'
#
loop_
_entity.id
_entity.type
_entity.pdbx_description
1 polymer ?
#
loop_
_entity_poly.entity_id
_entity_poly.type
_entity_poly.pdbx_seq_one_letter_code
_entity_poly.pdbx_strand_id
1 'polypeptide(L)'
;HNLVDIYKKEGNLTLAEETLKKEIEIYKEQQYEGTVLYAAALNSLGILYCEKGQYEKAKAVMTESVKITKKHLGESSDAYKTSVKNLEMIQEKLQEHKIKSNHEILQETLKEMTTASCAQEYNLETAMASARKVLENSPKVVETGFVKGLDLCRAYFNEVCYPLLEREFANFLPRMAAGLIGEGSECYGFDDEISRDHDFGPSFQIY
;
A
#
# COMPACT_ATOMS: atom_id res chain seq x y z
N HIS A 1 9.08 27.33 10.74
CA HIS A 1 7.62 27.04 10.60
C HIS A 1 6.93 28.09 9.75
N ASN A 2 7.01 29.39 10.07
CA ASN A 2 6.35 30.45 9.30
C ASN A 2 6.79 30.50 7.82
N LEU A 3 8.05 30.20 7.51
CA LEU A 3 8.56 30.22 6.14
C LEU A 3 8.01 29.04 5.31
N VAL A 4 7.87 27.88 5.91
CA VAL A 4 7.27 26.69 5.28
C VAL A 4 5.81 26.96 4.91
N ASP A 5 5.06 27.58 5.83
CA ASP A 5 3.64 27.93 5.58
C ASP A 5 3.48 28.99 4.46
N ILE A 6 4.42 29.93 4.35
CA ILE A 6 4.44 30.89 3.24
C ILE A 6 4.65 30.14 1.92
N TYR A 7 5.68 29.31 1.82
CA TYR A 7 5.95 28.56 0.59
C TYR A 7 4.79 27.62 0.20
N LYS A 8 4.13 27.01 1.19
CA LYS A 8 2.93 26.21 0.93
C LYS A 8 1.78 27.05 0.36
N LYS A 9 1.53 28.24 0.91
CA LYS A 9 0.50 29.16 0.41
C LYS A 9 0.79 29.66 -1.01
N GLU A 10 2.07 29.84 -1.33
CA GLU A 10 2.53 30.21 -2.69
C GLU A 10 2.53 29.01 -3.66
N GLY A 11 2.18 27.80 -3.20
CA GLY A 11 2.22 26.57 -4.00
C GLY A 11 3.63 26.04 -4.26
N ASN A 12 4.66 26.63 -3.64
CA ASN A 12 6.05 26.24 -3.81
C ASN A 12 6.44 25.10 -2.86
N LEU A 13 5.89 23.92 -3.13
CA LEU A 13 6.11 22.72 -2.30
C LEU A 13 7.58 22.27 -2.30
N THR A 14 8.36 22.64 -3.30
CA THR A 14 9.79 22.28 -3.38
C THR A 14 10.60 23.07 -2.35
N LEU A 15 10.43 24.37 -2.28
CA LEU A 15 11.10 25.21 -1.28
C LEU A 15 10.63 24.88 0.15
N ALA A 16 9.36 24.55 0.32
CA ALA A 16 8.83 24.09 1.61
C ALA A 16 9.53 22.79 2.05
N GLU A 17 9.74 21.83 1.13
CA GLU A 17 10.45 20.57 1.41
C GLU A 17 11.93 20.82 1.78
N GLU A 18 12.63 21.62 0.97
CA GLU A 18 14.03 21.95 1.23
C GLU A 18 14.22 22.64 2.59
N THR A 19 13.31 23.55 2.94
CA THR A 19 13.34 24.25 4.24
C THR A 19 13.13 23.28 5.40
N LEU A 20 12.15 22.37 5.30
CA LEU A 20 11.93 21.34 6.34
C LEU A 20 13.08 20.36 6.45
N LYS A 21 13.69 19.95 5.34
CA LYS A 21 14.86 19.08 5.35
C LYS A 21 16.05 19.75 6.04
N LYS A 22 16.30 21.02 5.77
CA LYS A 22 17.35 21.80 6.45
C LYS A 22 17.07 21.95 7.94
N GLU A 23 15.82 22.18 8.34
CA GLU A 23 15.43 22.24 9.75
C GLU A 23 15.72 20.90 10.45
N ILE A 24 15.34 19.78 9.83
CA ILE A 24 15.60 18.44 10.34
C ILE A 24 17.11 18.15 10.42
N GLU A 25 17.89 18.56 9.43
CA GLU A 25 19.35 18.42 9.41
C GLU A 25 20.01 19.19 10.55
N ILE A 26 19.59 20.44 10.80
CA ILE A 26 20.06 21.24 11.94
C ILE A 26 19.75 20.54 13.27
N TYR A 27 18.54 19.97 13.44
CA TYR A 27 18.22 19.21 14.65
C TYR A 27 19.12 17.99 14.81
N LYS A 28 19.49 17.31 13.73
CA LYS A 28 20.43 16.17 13.76
C LYS A 28 21.83 16.59 14.14
N GLU A 29 22.36 17.64 13.52
CA GLU A 29 23.70 18.17 13.83
C GLU A 29 23.82 18.62 15.28
N GLN A 30 22.76 19.18 15.85
CA GLN A 30 22.71 19.62 17.24
C GLN A 30 22.33 18.53 18.24
N GLN A 31 22.23 17.27 17.80
CA GLN A 31 21.83 16.12 18.63
C GLN A 31 20.42 16.26 19.26
N TYR A 32 19.53 17.01 18.62
CA TYR A 32 18.12 17.13 19.02
C TYR A 32 17.23 16.08 18.36
N GLU A 33 17.80 15.05 17.76
CA GLU A 33 17.04 13.89 17.29
C GLU A 33 16.23 13.27 18.43
N GLY A 34 15.01 12.92 18.12
CA GLY A 34 14.10 12.34 19.11
C GLY A 34 13.46 13.35 20.07
N THR A 35 13.62 14.67 19.89
CA THR A 35 12.89 15.69 20.65
C THR A 35 11.50 15.95 20.06
N VAL A 36 10.62 16.59 20.83
CA VAL A 36 9.29 16.99 20.35
C VAL A 36 9.36 17.98 19.19
N LEU A 37 10.37 18.86 19.15
CA LEU A 37 10.58 19.80 18.04
C LEU A 37 10.95 19.07 16.75
N TYR A 38 11.85 18.10 16.85
CA TYR A 38 12.19 17.23 15.72
C TYR A 38 10.98 16.45 15.22
N ALA A 39 10.16 15.90 16.14
CA ALA A 39 8.92 15.21 15.77
C ALA A 39 7.93 16.14 15.07
N ALA A 40 7.83 17.41 15.48
CA ALA A 40 6.97 18.40 14.83
C ALA A 40 7.44 18.71 13.40
N ALA A 41 8.76 18.83 13.18
CA ALA A 41 9.32 19.00 11.83
C ALA A 41 9.07 17.77 10.94
N LEU A 42 9.22 16.55 11.47
CA LEU A 42 8.89 15.31 10.76
C LEU A 42 7.39 15.23 10.42
N ASN A 43 6.50 15.64 11.32
CA ASN A 43 5.06 15.68 11.06
C ASN A 43 4.74 16.65 9.91
N SER A 44 5.35 17.84 9.90
CA SER A 44 5.19 18.82 8.83
C SER A 44 5.70 18.29 7.49
N LEU A 45 6.85 17.62 7.49
CA LEU A 45 7.41 16.97 6.30
C LEU A 45 6.53 15.82 5.80
N GLY A 46 5.95 15.04 6.71
CA GLY A 46 5.02 13.96 6.38
C GLY A 46 3.76 14.46 5.67
N ILE A 47 3.17 15.55 6.17
CA ILE A 47 2.03 16.22 5.53
C ILE A 47 2.41 16.72 4.13
N LEU A 48 3.59 17.36 4.00
CA LEU A 48 4.07 17.87 2.73
C LEU A 48 4.30 16.75 1.69
N TYR A 49 4.88 15.63 2.10
CA TYR A 49 5.03 14.46 1.23
C TYR A 49 3.67 13.89 0.80
N CYS A 50 2.68 13.90 1.70
CA CYS A 50 1.33 13.49 1.38
C CYS A 50 0.70 14.42 0.33
N GLU A 51 0.85 15.75 0.45
CA GLU A 51 0.40 16.74 -0.53
C GLU A 51 1.07 16.56 -1.90
N LYS A 52 2.33 16.11 -1.92
CA LYS A 52 3.10 15.78 -3.14
C LYS A 52 2.78 14.40 -3.72
N GLY A 53 1.87 13.63 -3.14
CA GLY A 53 1.57 12.26 -3.55
C GLY A 53 2.66 11.23 -3.22
N GLN A 54 3.65 11.59 -2.42
CA GLN A 54 4.76 10.71 -2.03
C GLN A 54 4.42 9.94 -0.74
N TYR A 55 3.35 9.15 -0.80
CA TYR A 55 2.70 8.55 0.37
C TYR A 55 3.61 7.61 1.18
N GLU A 56 4.50 6.85 0.53
CA GLU A 56 5.43 5.95 1.25
C GLU A 56 6.44 6.74 2.08
N LYS A 57 6.97 7.85 1.52
CA LYS A 57 7.86 8.75 2.28
C LYS A 57 7.12 9.44 3.41
N ALA A 58 5.88 9.88 3.15
CA ALA A 58 5.03 10.49 4.15
C ALA A 58 4.79 9.53 5.33
N LYS A 59 4.45 8.27 5.05
CA LYS A 59 4.25 7.23 6.06
C LYS A 59 5.51 7.00 6.90
N ALA A 60 6.68 6.92 6.27
CA ALA A 60 7.94 6.65 6.98
C ALA A 60 8.25 7.75 8.01
N VAL A 61 8.26 9.04 7.59
CA VAL A 61 8.58 10.15 8.50
C VAL A 61 7.49 10.38 9.55
N MET A 62 6.22 10.14 9.21
CA MET A 62 5.10 10.27 10.15
C MET A 62 5.15 9.19 11.23
N THR A 63 5.52 7.96 10.89
CA THR A 63 5.68 6.86 11.86
C THR A 63 6.75 7.20 12.88
N GLU A 64 7.86 7.81 12.46
CA GLU A 64 8.92 8.27 13.36
C GLU A 64 8.41 9.41 14.27
N SER A 65 7.70 10.39 13.71
CA SER A 65 7.07 11.47 14.49
C SER A 65 6.14 10.95 15.57
N VAL A 66 5.25 10.02 15.23
CA VAL A 66 4.31 9.38 16.17
C VAL A 66 5.06 8.66 17.30
N LYS A 67 6.12 7.91 16.98
CA LYS A 67 6.93 7.19 17.96
C LYS A 67 7.58 8.15 18.97
N ILE A 68 8.17 9.25 18.49
CA ILE A 68 8.82 10.24 19.34
C ILE A 68 7.80 10.97 20.20
N THR A 69 6.68 11.40 19.62
CA THR A 69 5.61 12.12 20.33
C THR A 69 4.99 11.25 21.43
N LYS A 70 4.75 9.96 21.14
CA LYS A 70 4.30 8.98 22.13
C LYS A 70 5.26 8.89 23.32
N LYS A 71 6.55 8.77 23.03
CA LYS A 71 7.61 8.63 24.07
C LYS A 71 7.69 9.83 25.01
N HIS A 72 7.54 11.06 24.48
CA HIS A 72 7.78 12.28 25.25
C HIS A 72 6.52 12.89 25.86
N LEU A 73 5.37 12.79 25.18
CA LEU A 73 4.13 13.46 25.59
C LEU A 73 3.03 12.48 26.03
N GLY A 74 3.23 11.19 25.78
CA GLY A 74 2.25 10.15 26.06
C GLY A 74 1.07 10.13 25.09
N GLU A 75 0.28 9.05 25.17
CA GLU A 75 -0.85 8.81 24.26
C GLU A 75 -2.04 9.76 24.47
N SER A 76 -2.18 10.33 25.67
CA SER A 76 -3.25 11.26 26.00
C SER A 76 -3.08 12.66 25.41
N SER A 77 -1.87 13.01 24.97
CA SER A 77 -1.56 14.35 24.45
C SER A 77 -2.22 14.61 23.10
N ASP A 78 -2.65 15.86 22.89
CA ASP A 78 -3.27 16.28 21.63
C ASP A 78 -2.28 16.22 20.46
N ALA A 79 -1.00 16.45 20.73
CA ALA A 79 0.06 16.33 19.72
C ALA A 79 0.19 14.86 19.22
N TYR A 80 0.13 13.88 20.13
CA TYR A 80 0.16 12.48 19.76
C TYR A 80 -1.09 12.10 18.95
N LYS A 81 -2.29 12.44 19.43
CA LYS A 81 -3.54 12.17 18.73
C LYS A 81 -3.57 12.76 17.33
N THR A 82 -3.07 14.00 17.18
CA THR A 82 -2.95 14.66 15.87
C THR A 82 -1.98 13.92 14.95
N SER A 83 -0.81 13.51 15.44
CA SER A 83 0.18 12.78 14.65
C SER A 83 -0.35 11.41 14.22
N VAL A 84 -1.08 10.70 15.09
CA VAL A 84 -1.74 9.42 14.76
C VAL A 84 -2.78 9.62 13.68
N LYS A 85 -3.67 10.60 13.82
CA LYS A 85 -4.68 10.93 12.82
C LYS A 85 -4.07 11.26 11.45
N ASN A 86 -2.96 12.00 11.44
CA ASN A 86 -2.24 12.29 10.19
C ASN A 86 -1.64 11.03 9.58
N LEU A 87 -1.11 10.11 10.39
CA LEU A 87 -0.59 8.83 9.92
C LEU A 87 -1.69 7.95 9.31
N GLU A 88 -2.85 7.87 9.97
CA GLU A 88 -4.02 7.14 9.47
C GLU A 88 -4.48 7.70 8.12
N MET A 89 -4.63 9.01 8.00
CA MET A 89 -4.98 9.67 6.73
C MET A 89 -3.95 9.37 5.62
N ILE A 90 -2.66 9.35 5.93
CA ILE A 90 -1.61 9.02 4.96
C ILE A 90 -1.71 7.55 4.53
N GLN A 91 -2.01 6.65 5.47
CA GLN A 91 -2.19 5.23 5.16
C GLN A 91 -3.40 4.97 4.25
N GLU A 92 -4.52 5.64 4.52
CA GLU A 92 -5.72 5.59 3.66
C GLU A 92 -5.40 6.05 2.22
N LYS A 93 -4.75 7.22 2.08
CA LYS A 93 -4.35 7.74 0.77
C LYS A 93 -3.35 6.84 0.04
N LEU A 94 -2.41 6.25 0.76
CA LEU A 94 -1.48 5.27 0.21
C LEU A 94 -2.22 4.05 -0.35
N GLN A 95 -3.20 3.56 0.40
CA GLN A 95 -4.05 2.45 0.00
C GLN A 95 -4.84 2.79 -1.27
N GLU A 96 -5.52 3.93 -1.29
CA GLU A 96 -6.27 4.41 -2.46
C GLU A 96 -5.36 4.55 -3.70
N HIS A 97 -4.15 5.08 -3.51
CA HIS A 97 -3.18 5.23 -4.59
C HIS A 97 -2.72 3.89 -5.14
N LYS A 98 -2.48 2.90 -4.27
CA LYS A 98 -2.12 1.54 -4.69
C LYS A 98 -3.26 0.86 -5.47
N ILE A 99 -4.50 1.00 -5.00
CA ILE A 99 -5.68 0.47 -5.70
C ILE A 99 -5.83 1.08 -7.10
N LYS A 100 -5.69 2.41 -7.22
CA LYS A 100 -5.77 3.10 -8.52
C LYS A 100 -4.66 2.65 -9.46
N SER A 101 -3.42 2.61 -8.98
CA SER A 101 -2.27 2.15 -9.78
C SER A 101 -2.45 0.72 -10.27
N ASN A 102 -2.94 -0.18 -9.41
CA ASN A 102 -3.22 -1.56 -9.79
C ASN A 102 -4.35 -1.65 -10.84
N HIS A 103 -5.37 -0.81 -10.70
CA HIS A 103 -6.47 -0.77 -11.66
C HIS A 103 -6.00 -0.27 -13.05
N GLU A 104 -5.14 0.76 -13.08
CA GLU A 104 -4.54 1.27 -14.32
C GLU A 104 -3.67 0.22 -15.00
N ILE A 105 -2.81 -0.47 -14.23
CA ILE A 105 -1.96 -1.58 -14.75
C ILE A 105 -2.84 -2.70 -15.32
N LEU A 106 -3.91 -3.06 -14.61
CA LEU A 106 -4.84 -4.10 -15.06
C LEU A 106 -5.54 -3.71 -16.37
N GLN A 107 -6.01 -2.46 -16.49
CA GLN A 107 -6.64 -1.95 -17.69
C GLN A 107 -5.67 -1.93 -18.88
N GLU A 108 -4.42 -1.52 -18.66
CA GLU A 108 -3.39 -1.49 -19.70
C GLU A 108 -3.03 -2.91 -20.17
N THR A 109 -2.89 -3.85 -19.22
CA THR A 109 -2.67 -5.28 -19.53
C THR A 109 -3.84 -5.87 -20.32
N LEU A 110 -5.09 -5.59 -19.91
CA LEU A 110 -6.28 -6.05 -20.62
C LEU A 110 -6.36 -5.47 -22.05
N LYS A 111 -5.97 -4.22 -22.23
CA LYS A 111 -5.91 -3.57 -23.55
C LYS A 111 -4.86 -4.22 -24.44
N GLU A 112 -3.69 -4.51 -23.91
CA GLU A 112 -2.64 -5.24 -24.65
C GLU A 112 -3.09 -6.66 -25.02
N MET A 113 -3.76 -7.37 -24.10
CA MET A 113 -4.31 -8.70 -24.34
C MET A 113 -5.39 -8.69 -25.43
N THR A 114 -6.27 -7.69 -25.46
CA THR A 114 -7.33 -7.56 -26.48
C THR A 114 -6.77 -7.16 -27.85
N THR A 115 -5.69 -6.39 -27.91
CA THR A 115 -5.04 -6.02 -29.18
C THR A 115 -4.15 -7.15 -29.73
N ALA A 116 -3.54 -7.97 -28.87
CA ALA A 116 -2.74 -9.13 -29.26
C ALA A 116 -3.60 -10.32 -29.73
N SER A 117 -4.88 -10.37 -29.39
CA SER A 117 -5.80 -11.45 -29.77
C SER A 117 -6.07 -11.57 -31.26
N CYS A 118 -5.63 -10.63 -32.08
CA CYS A 118 -5.81 -10.73 -33.54
C CYS A 118 -4.64 -11.34 -34.30
N ALA A 119 -3.48 -11.62 -33.71
CA ALA A 119 -2.33 -11.98 -34.54
C ALA A 119 -1.21 -12.84 -33.96
N GLN A 120 -1.19 -13.31 -32.71
CA GLN A 120 -0.08 -14.19 -32.30
C GLN A 120 -0.36 -15.00 -31.02
N GLU A 121 0.32 -16.16 -30.92
CA GLU A 121 0.36 -17.05 -29.78
C GLU A 121 0.45 -16.28 -28.45
N TYR A 122 -0.53 -16.53 -27.59
CA TYR A 122 -0.66 -15.94 -26.26
C TYR A 122 0.57 -16.28 -25.42
N ASN A 123 1.40 -15.29 -25.12
CA ASN A 123 2.50 -15.51 -24.19
C ASN A 123 1.95 -15.47 -22.76
N LEU A 124 1.52 -16.63 -22.29
CA LEU A 124 1.00 -16.87 -20.95
C LEU A 124 1.96 -16.37 -19.84
N GLU A 125 3.26 -16.45 -20.07
CA GLU A 125 4.29 -15.99 -19.14
C GLU A 125 4.23 -14.48 -18.89
N THR A 126 3.98 -13.68 -19.91
CA THR A 126 3.85 -12.22 -19.78
C THR A 126 2.57 -11.83 -19.04
N ALA A 127 1.47 -12.52 -19.30
CA ALA A 127 0.21 -12.31 -18.60
C ALA A 127 0.33 -12.70 -17.11
N MET A 128 1.01 -13.82 -16.81
CA MET A 128 1.27 -14.27 -15.44
C MET A 128 2.24 -13.34 -14.70
N ALA A 129 3.25 -12.79 -15.35
CA ALA A 129 4.15 -11.82 -14.74
C ALA A 129 3.44 -10.51 -14.37
N SER A 130 2.52 -10.05 -15.23
CA SER A 130 1.70 -8.86 -14.96
C SER A 130 0.71 -9.10 -13.81
N ALA A 131 0.04 -10.26 -13.80
CA ALA A 131 -0.84 -10.66 -12.72
C ALA A 131 -0.09 -10.80 -11.37
N ARG A 132 1.13 -11.36 -11.35
CA ARG A 132 1.99 -11.39 -10.16
C ARG A 132 2.29 -10.00 -9.64
N LYS A 133 2.63 -9.07 -10.50
CA LYS A 133 2.94 -7.68 -10.12
C LYS A 133 1.74 -6.97 -9.51
N VAL A 134 0.53 -7.26 -9.98
CA VAL A 134 -0.72 -6.76 -9.38
C VAL A 134 -0.96 -7.38 -8.01
N LEU A 135 -0.74 -8.69 -7.86
CA LEU A 135 -0.91 -9.42 -6.60
C LEU A 135 0.12 -9.00 -5.54
N GLU A 136 1.38 -8.79 -5.90
CA GLU A 136 2.43 -8.29 -5.00
C GLU A 136 2.12 -6.88 -4.45
N ASN A 137 1.37 -6.07 -5.20
CA ASN A 137 0.95 -4.73 -4.82
C ASN A 137 -0.46 -4.66 -4.21
N SER A 138 -1.18 -5.79 -4.16
CA SER A 138 -2.52 -5.83 -3.54
C SER A 138 -2.44 -5.59 -2.03
N PRO A 139 -3.35 -4.84 -1.46
CA PRO A 139 -3.36 -4.58 -0.03
C PRO A 139 -3.51 -5.90 0.73
N LYS A 140 -2.57 -6.18 1.64
CA LYS A 140 -2.78 -7.24 2.62
C LYS A 140 -4.02 -6.90 3.43
N VAL A 141 -4.99 -7.80 3.46
CA VAL A 141 -6.22 -7.64 4.22
C VAL A 141 -5.86 -7.28 5.66
N VAL A 142 -6.39 -6.16 6.15
CA VAL A 142 -6.18 -5.72 7.54
C VAL A 142 -6.87 -6.71 8.46
N GLU A 143 -6.12 -7.26 9.39
CA GLU A 143 -6.56 -8.29 10.31
C GLU A 143 -7.67 -7.78 11.24
N THR A 144 -8.86 -8.31 11.07
CA THR A 144 -9.88 -8.35 12.11
C THR A 144 -10.18 -9.82 12.44
N GLY A 145 -9.31 -10.43 13.24
CA GLY A 145 -9.46 -11.81 13.68
C GLY A 145 -8.74 -12.85 12.79
N PHE A 146 -8.58 -14.06 13.32
CA PHE A 146 -8.00 -15.19 12.60
C PHE A 146 -8.93 -15.66 11.48
N VAL A 147 -8.45 -15.62 10.24
CA VAL A 147 -9.12 -16.21 9.07
C VAL A 147 -8.17 -17.24 8.47
N LYS A 148 -8.68 -18.43 8.21
CA LYS A 148 -7.90 -19.49 7.54
C LYS A 148 -7.53 -19.05 6.14
N GLY A 149 -6.29 -19.32 5.71
CA GLY A 149 -5.79 -18.93 4.39
C GLY A 149 -6.65 -19.46 3.26
N LEU A 150 -7.13 -20.71 3.37
CA LEU A 150 -8.05 -21.30 2.39
C LEU A 150 -9.37 -20.53 2.27
N ASP A 151 -9.93 -20.07 3.38
CA ASP A 151 -11.18 -19.30 3.39
C ASP A 151 -10.94 -17.88 2.83
N LEU A 152 -9.79 -17.30 3.14
CA LEU A 152 -9.35 -16.02 2.59
C LEU A 152 -9.18 -16.11 1.06
N CYS A 153 -8.52 -17.15 0.56
CA CYS A 153 -8.35 -17.38 -0.88
C CYS A 153 -9.69 -17.56 -1.58
N ARG A 154 -10.61 -18.31 -0.97
CA ARG A 154 -11.96 -18.53 -1.51
C ARG A 154 -12.77 -17.23 -1.54
N ALA A 155 -12.75 -16.45 -0.48
CA ALA A 155 -13.43 -15.16 -0.42
C ALA A 155 -12.86 -14.20 -1.47
N TYR A 156 -11.55 -14.07 -1.55
CA TYR A 156 -10.89 -13.23 -2.55
C TYR A 156 -11.22 -13.65 -3.99
N PHE A 157 -11.19 -14.95 -4.28
CA PHE A 157 -11.60 -15.43 -5.61
C PHE A 157 -13.04 -15.06 -5.93
N ASN A 158 -13.98 -15.33 -5.03
CA ASN A 158 -15.40 -15.12 -5.27
C ASN A 158 -15.78 -13.63 -5.32
N GLU A 159 -15.16 -12.80 -4.48
CA GLU A 159 -15.56 -11.39 -4.34
C GLU A 159 -14.81 -10.46 -5.30
N VAL A 160 -13.59 -10.81 -5.67
CA VAL A 160 -12.74 -9.96 -6.51
C VAL A 160 -12.50 -10.55 -7.89
N CYS A 161 -12.03 -11.81 -7.93
CA CYS A 161 -11.54 -12.38 -9.19
C CYS A 161 -12.67 -12.89 -10.08
N TYR A 162 -13.62 -13.64 -9.53
CA TYR A 162 -14.71 -14.20 -10.32
C TYR A 162 -15.60 -13.12 -11.00
N PRO A 163 -16.01 -12.05 -10.34
CA PRO A 163 -16.73 -10.95 -10.99
C PRO A 163 -15.94 -10.27 -12.11
N LEU A 164 -14.62 -10.16 -11.94
CA LEU A 164 -13.74 -9.64 -12.99
C LEU A 164 -13.70 -10.58 -14.20
N LEU A 165 -13.52 -11.88 -13.96
CA LEU A 165 -13.51 -12.89 -15.01
C LEU A 165 -14.86 -12.96 -15.74
N GLU A 166 -15.96 -12.89 -15.01
CA GLU A 166 -17.30 -12.87 -15.59
C GLU A 166 -17.54 -11.66 -16.48
N ARG A 167 -17.06 -10.49 -16.08
CA ARG A 167 -17.19 -9.27 -16.87
C ARG A 167 -16.30 -9.25 -18.11
N GLU A 168 -15.03 -9.63 -17.97
CA GLU A 168 -14.03 -9.44 -19.03
C GLU A 168 -13.82 -10.69 -19.89
N PHE A 169 -14.11 -11.88 -19.34
CA PHE A 169 -13.81 -13.17 -19.96
C PHE A 169 -15.02 -14.14 -20.03
N ALA A 170 -16.25 -13.61 -20.03
CA ALA A 170 -17.47 -14.40 -20.02
C ALA A 170 -17.48 -15.57 -21.02
N ASN A 171 -16.97 -15.35 -22.24
CA ASN A 171 -16.93 -16.36 -23.31
C ASN A 171 -15.93 -17.49 -23.03
N PHE A 172 -15.00 -17.30 -22.12
CA PHE A 172 -13.98 -18.28 -21.77
C PHE A 172 -14.30 -19.02 -20.47
N LEU A 173 -15.14 -18.46 -19.58
CA LEU A 173 -15.51 -19.04 -18.30
C LEU A 173 -15.88 -20.54 -18.36
N PRO A 174 -16.67 -21.02 -19.34
CA PRO A 174 -17.01 -22.43 -19.42
C PRO A 174 -15.81 -23.38 -19.68
N ARG A 175 -14.64 -22.79 -20.03
CA ARG A 175 -13.41 -23.53 -20.34
C ARG A 175 -12.29 -23.22 -19.35
N MET A 176 -12.57 -22.40 -18.34
CA MET A 176 -11.63 -22.04 -17.31
C MET A 176 -11.81 -22.92 -16.07
N ALA A 177 -10.70 -23.25 -15.44
CA ALA A 177 -10.67 -23.81 -14.10
C ALA A 177 -9.79 -22.94 -13.22
N ALA A 178 -10.21 -22.70 -11.98
CA ALA A 178 -9.42 -21.98 -11.01
C ALA A 178 -9.11 -22.89 -9.82
N GLY A 179 -7.87 -22.87 -9.36
CA GLY A 179 -7.43 -23.70 -8.24
C GLY A 179 -6.40 -22.97 -7.38
N LEU A 180 -6.41 -23.26 -6.09
CA LEU A 180 -5.35 -22.87 -5.16
C LEU A 180 -4.16 -23.81 -5.41
N ILE A 181 -3.02 -23.25 -5.81
CA ILE A 181 -1.79 -24.00 -6.04
C ILE A 181 -0.66 -23.25 -5.37
N GLY A 182 0.09 -23.93 -4.52
CA GLY A 182 1.24 -23.37 -3.82
C GLY A 182 1.84 -24.36 -2.84
N GLU A 183 2.86 -23.91 -2.15
CA GLU A 183 3.57 -24.66 -1.09
C GLU A 183 3.22 -24.14 0.31
N GLY A 184 2.29 -23.19 0.41
CA GLY A 184 1.85 -22.63 1.68
C GLY A 184 1.02 -23.59 2.51
N SER A 185 0.97 -23.37 3.82
CA SER A 185 0.23 -24.18 4.77
C SER A 185 -1.26 -24.29 4.45
N GLU A 186 -1.84 -23.26 3.86
CA GLU A 186 -3.25 -23.22 3.42
C GLU A 186 -3.55 -24.24 2.31
N CYS A 187 -2.59 -24.54 1.45
CA CYS A 187 -2.73 -25.53 0.39
C CYS A 187 -2.82 -26.96 0.93
N TYR A 188 -2.22 -27.22 2.10
CA TYR A 188 -2.21 -28.50 2.77
C TYR A 188 -3.25 -28.62 3.89
N GLY A 189 -4.00 -27.57 4.18
CA GLY A 189 -5.01 -27.54 5.23
C GLY A 189 -4.45 -27.46 6.65
N PHE A 190 -3.19 -27.07 6.81
CA PHE A 190 -2.50 -26.92 8.11
C PHE A 190 -2.41 -25.47 8.56
N ASP A 191 -3.29 -24.62 8.04
CA ASP A 191 -3.25 -23.22 8.34
C ASP A 191 -3.92 -22.92 9.70
N ASP A 192 -3.13 -22.37 10.62
CA ASP A 192 -3.52 -21.94 11.95
C ASP A 192 -2.85 -20.62 12.33
N GLU A 193 -3.03 -20.13 13.55
CA GLU A 193 -2.45 -18.87 14.01
C GLU A 193 -0.91 -18.86 14.01
N ILE A 194 -0.27 -20.01 14.04
CA ILE A 194 1.18 -20.16 14.15
C ILE A 194 1.81 -20.36 12.79
N SER A 195 1.10 -21.03 11.86
CA SER A 195 1.62 -21.42 10.55
C SER A 195 1.58 -20.32 9.48
N ARG A 196 1.30 -19.07 9.87
CA ARG A 196 1.38 -17.92 8.97
C ARG A 196 2.84 -17.65 8.61
N ASP A 197 3.21 -18.02 7.42
CA ASP A 197 4.54 -17.77 6.87
C ASP A 197 4.58 -16.53 5.97
N HIS A 198 5.68 -16.35 5.24
CA HIS A 198 5.90 -15.19 4.39
C HIS A 198 4.98 -15.13 3.18
N ASP A 199 4.41 -16.27 2.80
CA ASP A 199 3.57 -16.45 1.61
C ASP A 199 2.07 -16.51 1.94
N PHE A 200 1.71 -16.22 3.21
CA PHE A 200 0.32 -16.18 3.64
C PHE A 200 -0.47 -15.08 2.91
N GLY A 201 -1.50 -15.48 2.19
CA GLY A 201 -2.40 -14.58 1.47
C GLY A 201 -3.17 -15.27 0.35
N PRO A 202 -4.15 -14.58 -0.26
CA PRO A 202 -4.92 -15.17 -1.35
C PRO A 202 -4.05 -15.42 -2.57
N SER A 203 -3.96 -16.69 -2.97
CA SER A 203 -3.25 -17.13 -4.17
C SER A 203 -4.07 -18.17 -4.92
N PHE A 204 -4.09 -18.08 -6.25
CA PHE A 204 -4.76 -19.05 -7.12
C PHE A 204 -4.22 -18.97 -8.55
N GLN A 205 -4.45 -20.04 -9.32
CA GLN A 205 -4.13 -20.10 -10.75
C GLN A 205 -5.40 -20.38 -11.57
N ILE A 206 -5.43 -19.82 -12.77
CA ILE A 206 -6.51 -20.02 -13.74
C ILE A 206 -5.94 -20.85 -14.91
N TYR A 207 -6.66 -21.87 -15.29
CA TYR A 207 -6.33 -22.79 -16.38
C TYR A 207 -7.38 -22.76 -17.47
#